data_f031b867c0921bad5a479070a330c7aa
#
_entry.id   f031b867c0921bad5a479070a330c7aa
#
_cell.length_a   1.000
_cell.length_b   1.000
_cell.length_c   1.000
_cell.angle_alpha   90.00
_cell.angle_beta   90.00
_cell.angle_gamma   90.00
#
_symmetry.space_group_name_H-M   'P 1'
#
loop_
_entity.id
_entity.type
_entity.pdbx_description
1 polymer ?
#
loop_
_entity_poly.entity_id
_entity_poly.type
_entity_poly.pdbx_seq_one_letter_code
_entity_poly.pdbx_strand_id
1 'polypeptide(L)'
;MTEYKSWPLGQLPPEFQRPELDQLKKNGYKFGDPREVVDIFEKKVAKFAGAKYGIAVDCCSHGLFLSLKWYKDVMKMITEHIHIPRYTYCSVPMQIIHAGFKPVFEDVTWSGIYQLRPFDIWDGAVRWTQGMYKSGFHIVSFQLKKRIPIGRGGMILTNDKKAADWFRKMTYDGRDLTISYMDDDFEYCGYHYYMTPEDAARGILLMDQVPNKNLDSGNNRTYSDLSTKRIFNE
;
A
#
# COMPACT_ATOMS: atom_id res chain seq x y z
N MET A 1 -34.42 10.18 -16.32
CA MET A 1 -33.08 10.25 -15.66
C MET A 1 -33.24 9.72 -14.26
N THR A 2 -32.48 8.71 -13.87
CA THR A 2 -32.47 8.17 -12.51
C THR A 2 -31.81 9.23 -11.61
N GLU A 3 -32.48 9.63 -10.54
CA GLU A 3 -31.96 10.60 -9.60
C GLU A 3 -30.70 10.03 -8.92
N TYR A 4 -29.56 10.72 -9.03
CA TYR A 4 -28.35 10.34 -8.35
C TYR A 4 -28.49 10.59 -6.85
N LYS A 5 -28.23 9.57 -6.05
CA LYS A 5 -28.16 9.68 -4.58
C LYS A 5 -26.71 9.49 -4.14
N SER A 6 -26.19 10.42 -3.34
CA SER A 6 -24.83 10.35 -2.84
C SER A 6 -24.63 9.22 -1.82
N TRP A 7 -23.45 8.59 -1.81
CA TRP A 7 -23.02 7.64 -0.82
C TRP A 7 -22.74 8.33 0.55
N PRO A 8 -22.98 7.70 1.71
CA PRO A 8 -23.51 6.34 1.94
C PRO A 8 -25.03 6.26 1.81
N LEU A 9 -25.70 7.36 1.68
CA LEU A 9 -27.16 7.45 1.62
C LEU A 9 -27.70 7.21 0.21
N GLY A 10 -26.81 7.21 -0.78
CA GLY A 10 -27.15 7.00 -2.17
C GLY A 10 -26.57 5.72 -2.72
N GLN A 11 -27.15 5.31 -3.82
CA GLN A 11 -26.67 4.21 -4.62
C GLN A 11 -26.50 4.72 -6.04
N LEU A 12 -25.38 4.40 -6.66
CA LEU A 12 -25.22 4.62 -8.10
C LEU A 12 -26.27 3.83 -8.85
N PRO A 13 -26.76 4.34 -9.99
CA PRO A 13 -27.55 3.53 -10.92
C PRO A 13 -26.85 2.20 -11.20
N PRO A 14 -27.60 1.09 -11.38
CA PRO A 14 -27.02 -0.24 -11.56
C PRO A 14 -25.91 -0.33 -12.63
N GLU A 15 -26.07 0.43 -13.71
CA GLU A 15 -25.12 0.49 -14.82
C GLU A 15 -23.76 1.15 -14.47
N PHE A 16 -23.70 1.88 -13.36
CA PHE A 16 -22.48 2.52 -12.86
C PHE A 16 -21.92 1.82 -11.61
N GLN A 17 -22.63 0.86 -11.05
CA GLN A 17 -22.16 0.10 -9.89
C GLN A 17 -21.02 -0.84 -10.29
N ARG A 18 -20.00 -0.90 -9.46
CA ARG A 18 -18.94 -1.89 -9.60
C ARG A 18 -19.40 -3.23 -9.04
N PRO A 19 -19.32 -4.31 -9.79
CA PRO A 19 -19.93 -5.59 -9.42
C PRO A 19 -19.14 -6.36 -8.35
N GLU A 20 -17.96 -5.92 -7.97
CA GLU A 20 -17.05 -6.67 -7.11
C GLU A 20 -17.64 -6.92 -5.72
N LEU A 21 -18.32 -5.94 -5.12
CA LEU A 21 -18.96 -6.11 -3.79
C LEU A 21 -20.08 -7.16 -3.82
N ASP A 22 -20.92 -7.12 -4.84
CA ASP A 22 -21.99 -8.11 -5.01
C ASP A 22 -21.42 -9.50 -5.30
N GLN A 23 -20.34 -9.58 -6.06
CA GLN A 23 -19.67 -10.84 -6.33
C GLN A 23 -19.09 -11.45 -5.05
N LEU A 24 -18.52 -10.64 -4.14
CA LEU A 24 -18.06 -11.12 -2.84
C LEU A 24 -19.21 -11.70 -2.00
N LYS A 25 -20.36 -11.01 -1.94
CA LYS A 25 -21.56 -11.55 -1.25
C LYS A 25 -22.00 -12.87 -1.84
N LYS A 26 -22.04 -13.01 -3.16
CA LYS A 26 -22.35 -14.27 -3.87
C LYS A 26 -21.33 -15.37 -3.53
N ASN A 27 -20.07 -15.02 -3.31
CA ASN A 27 -19.00 -15.94 -2.90
C ASN A 27 -19.04 -16.26 -1.39
N GLY A 28 -20.06 -15.79 -0.65
CA GLY A 28 -20.28 -16.13 0.75
C GLY A 28 -19.59 -15.18 1.77
N TYR A 29 -18.97 -14.09 1.32
CA TYR A 29 -18.46 -13.07 2.23
C TYR A 29 -19.60 -12.28 2.88
N LYS A 30 -19.48 -12.03 4.19
CA LYS A 30 -20.49 -11.30 4.95
C LYS A 30 -19.88 -9.98 5.43
N PHE A 31 -20.55 -8.89 5.14
CA PHE A 31 -20.21 -7.54 5.61
C PHE A 31 -21.46 -6.66 5.57
N GLY A 32 -21.62 -5.80 6.57
CA GLY A 32 -22.71 -4.82 6.65
C GLY A 32 -22.29 -3.49 6.02
N ASP A 33 -21.13 -3.01 6.40
CA ASP A 33 -20.49 -1.81 5.84
C ASP A 33 -19.45 -2.22 4.77
N PRO A 34 -19.50 -1.65 3.55
CA PRO A 34 -18.49 -1.93 2.52
C PRO A 34 -17.05 -1.71 2.96
N ARG A 35 -16.80 -0.81 3.91
CA ARG A 35 -15.46 -0.56 4.47
C ARG A 35 -14.86 -1.78 5.15
N GLU A 36 -15.69 -2.68 5.71
CA GLU A 36 -15.24 -3.96 6.28
C GLU A 36 -14.54 -4.85 5.25
N VAL A 37 -14.81 -4.63 3.95
CA VAL A 37 -14.13 -5.36 2.87
C VAL A 37 -12.66 -5.04 2.79
N VAL A 38 -12.26 -3.82 3.14
CA VAL A 38 -10.84 -3.42 3.23
C VAL A 38 -10.15 -4.22 4.33
N ASP A 39 -10.77 -4.36 5.51
CA ASP A 39 -10.24 -5.18 6.62
C ASP A 39 -10.12 -6.67 6.23
N ILE A 40 -11.08 -7.19 5.48
CA ILE A 40 -11.05 -8.57 4.98
C ILE A 40 -9.86 -8.74 4.03
N PHE A 41 -9.64 -7.78 3.12
CA PHE A 41 -8.52 -7.81 2.19
C PHE A 41 -7.17 -7.70 2.91
N GLU A 42 -7.03 -6.78 3.85
CA GLU A 42 -5.83 -6.63 4.69
C GLU A 42 -5.45 -7.94 5.41
N LYS A 43 -6.42 -8.57 6.08
CA LYS A 43 -6.22 -9.85 6.77
C LYS A 43 -5.83 -10.96 5.79
N LYS A 44 -6.47 -11.01 4.61
CA LYS A 44 -6.20 -12.03 3.59
C LYS A 44 -4.77 -11.89 3.04
N VAL A 45 -4.34 -10.66 2.71
CA VAL A 45 -2.99 -10.38 2.20
C VAL A 45 -1.94 -10.61 3.28
N ALA A 46 -2.15 -10.13 4.51
CA ALA A 46 -1.23 -10.34 5.62
C ALA A 46 -1.02 -11.84 5.88
N LYS A 47 -2.09 -12.63 5.97
CA LYS A 47 -2.03 -14.09 6.13
C LYS A 47 -1.27 -14.76 4.98
N PHE A 48 -1.55 -14.38 3.74
CA PHE A 48 -0.86 -14.91 2.56
C PHE A 48 0.65 -14.62 2.62
N ALA A 49 1.00 -13.38 2.96
CA ALA A 49 2.39 -12.94 3.02
C ALA A 49 3.16 -13.47 4.25
N GLY A 50 2.47 -13.90 5.32
CA GLY A 50 3.08 -14.32 6.57
C GLY A 50 3.39 -13.15 7.52
N ALA A 51 2.69 -12.02 7.37
CA ALA A 51 2.74 -10.89 8.29
C ALA A 51 1.56 -10.93 9.28
N LYS A 52 1.70 -10.23 10.41
CA LYS A 52 0.60 -10.10 11.39
C LYS A 52 -0.45 -9.09 10.94
N TYR A 53 -0.02 -8.00 10.30
CA TYR A 53 -0.88 -6.87 9.90
C TYR A 53 -0.62 -6.50 8.44
N GLY A 54 -1.70 -6.18 7.75
CA GLY A 54 -1.70 -5.48 6.48
C GLY A 54 -2.46 -4.17 6.63
N ILE A 55 -1.98 -3.10 6.03
CA ILE A 55 -2.64 -1.81 5.96
C ILE A 55 -2.77 -1.43 4.50
N ALA A 56 -4.00 -1.38 4.01
CA ALA A 56 -4.29 -1.03 2.63
C ALA A 56 -4.06 0.46 2.39
N VAL A 57 -3.42 0.76 1.27
CA VAL A 57 -3.16 2.12 0.81
C VAL A 57 -3.57 2.26 -0.65
N ASP A 58 -3.84 3.48 -1.08
CA ASP A 58 -4.24 3.79 -2.46
C ASP A 58 -3.15 3.49 -3.51
N CYS A 59 -1.87 3.43 -3.10
CA CYS A 59 -0.76 2.98 -3.95
C CYS A 59 0.48 2.59 -3.14
N CYS A 60 1.34 1.75 -3.74
CA CYS A 60 2.61 1.33 -3.15
C CYS A 60 3.52 2.54 -2.80
N SER A 61 3.56 3.58 -3.64
CA SER A 61 4.36 4.78 -3.40
C SER A 61 3.98 5.47 -2.09
N HIS A 62 2.69 5.59 -1.78
CA HIS A 62 2.24 6.16 -0.51
C HIS A 62 2.53 5.22 0.67
N GLY A 63 2.52 3.91 0.47
CA GLY A 63 2.99 2.96 1.49
C GLY A 63 4.47 3.16 1.83
N LEU A 64 5.33 3.37 0.83
CA LEU A 64 6.74 3.73 1.05
C LEU A 64 6.89 5.08 1.76
N PHE A 65 6.15 6.09 1.31
CA PHE A 65 6.14 7.41 1.93
C PHE A 65 5.77 7.35 3.42
N LEU A 66 4.66 6.72 3.77
CA LEU A 66 4.21 6.57 5.15
C LEU A 66 5.22 5.80 6.00
N SER A 67 5.86 4.77 5.44
CA SER A 67 6.90 4.02 6.13
C SER A 67 8.13 4.90 6.44
N LEU A 68 8.53 5.77 5.51
CA LEU A 68 9.58 6.76 5.74
C LEU A 68 9.18 7.79 6.81
N LYS A 69 7.92 8.27 6.76
CA LYS A 69 7.35 9.19 7.77
C LYS A 69 7.32 8.57 9.16
N TRP A 70 7.02 7.28 9.29
CA TRP A 70 7.12 6.59 10.57
C TRP A 70 8.52 6.70 11.19
N TYR A 71 9.56 6.38 10.42
CA TYR A 71 10.94 6.49 10.91
C TYR A 71 11.33 7.92 11.26
N LYS A 72 10.87 8.90 10.49
CA LYS A 72 11.15 10.33 10.73
C LYS A 72 10.36 10.88 11.90
N ASP A 73 9.04 10.72 11.91
CA ASP A 73 8.14 11.47 12.78
C ASP A 73 7.86 10.74 14.10
N VAL A 74 7.87 9.41 14.12
CA VAL A 74 7.59 8.59 15.29
C VAL A 74 8.89 8.10 15.93
N MET A 75 9.77 7.47 15.14
CA MET A 75 11.03 6.93 15.63
C MET A 75 12.12 7.98 15.80
N LYS A 76 11.91 9.21 15.28
CA LYS A 76 12.86 10.33 15.35
C LYS A 76 14.28 9.96 14.88
N MET A 77 14.36 9.10 13.86
CA MET A 77 15.65 8.66 13.32
C MET A 77 16.39 9.81 12.65
N ILE A 78 17.65 9.99 13.06
CA ILE A 78 18.54 11.05 12.54
C ILE A 78 19.35 10.47 11.37
N THR A 79 18.82 10.58 10.18
CA THR A 79 19.54 10.33 8.92
C THR A 79 19.01 11.30 7.86
N GLU A 80 19.90 11.75 6.99
CA GLU A 80 19.49 12.52 5.81
C GLU A 80 19.35 11.64 4.56
N HIS A 81 20.05 10.51 4.53
CA HIS A 81 20.27 9.74 3.32
C HIS A 81 19.58 8.37 3.37
N ILE A 82 18.88 8.06 2.29
CA ILE A 82 18.26 6.75 2.08
C ILE A 82 18.88 6.10 0.85
N HIS A 83 19.51 4.95 1.07
CA HIS A 83 20.20 4.20 0.03
C HIS A 83 19.25 3.26 -0.69
N ILE A 84 19.19 3.36 -2.01
CA ILE A 84 18.32 2.57 -2.88
C ILE A 84 19.08 2.14 -4.15
N PRO A 85 18.61 1.07 -4.85
CA PRO A 85 19.15 0.73 -6.16
C PRO A 85 18.94 1.87 -7.16
N ARG A 86 19.97 2.18 -7.98
CA ARG A 86 19.84 3.15 -9.08
C ARG A 86 18.85 2.70 -10.17
N TYR A 87 18.67 1.40 -10.31
CA TYR A 87 17.69 0.81 -11.23
C TYR A 87 16.43 0.41 -10.46
N THR A 88 15.52 1.34 -10.28
CA THR A 88 14.22 1.14 -9.63
C THR A 88 13.14 2.03 -10.25
N TYR A 89 11.90 1.92 -9.76
CA TYR A 89 10.81 2.75 -10.25
C TYR A 89 10.95 4.21 -9.75
N CYS A 90 10.71 5.16 -10.65
CA CYS A 90 10.98 6.58 -10.40
C CYS A 90 10.25 7.18 -9.19
N SER A 91 9.10 6.63 -8.79
CA SER A 91 8.39 7.15 -7.62
C SER A 91 9.13 6.87 -6.31
N VAL A 92 10.01 5.87 -6.23
CA VAL A 92 10.72 5.52 -4.99
C VAL A 92 11.60 6.67 -4.50
N PRO A 93 12.57 7.19 -5.29
CA PRO A 93 13.35 8.35 -4.86
C PRO A 93 12.48 9.60 -4.67
N MET A 94 11.38 9.77 -5.42
CA MET A 94 10.46 10.89 -5.21
C MET A 94 9.80 10.83 -3.83
N GLN A 95 9.36 9.64 -3.38
CA GLN A 95 8.79 9.51 -2.02
C GLN A 95 9.82 9.73 -0.92
N ILE A 96 11.09 9.40 -1.16
CA ILE A 96 12.20 9.71 -0.25
C ILE A 96 12.33 11.23 -0.10
N ILE A 97 12.32 11.98 -1.22
CA ILE A 97 12.38 13.45 -1.23
C ILE A 97 11.15 14.05 -0.54
N HIS A 98 9.94 13.58 -0.88
CA HIS A 98 8.70 14.06 -0.27
C HIS A 98 8.66 13.82 1.25
N ALA A 99 9.25 12.72 1.73
CA ALA A 99 9.39 12.45 3.16
C ALA A 99 10.47 13.32 3.84
N GLY A 100 11.22 14.12 3.07
CA GLY A 100 12.26 15.03 3.55
C GLY A 100 13.59 14.33 3.84
N PHE A 101 13.93 13.32 3.03
CA PHE A 101 15.23 12.66 2.98
C PHE A 101 15.88 12.86 1.61
N LYS A 102 17.14 12.49 1.48
CA LYS A 102 17.92 12.53 0.22
C LYS A 102 18.13 11.09 -0.29
N PRO A 103 17.76 10.75 -1.52
CA PRO A 103 18.07 9.44 -2.10
C PRO A 103 19.56 9.34 -2.43
N VAL A 104 20.15 8.19 -2.11
CA VAL A 104 21.52 7.82 -2.53
C VAL A 104 21.40 6.57 -3.41
N PHE A 105 21.83 6.70 -4.65
CA PHE A 105 21.73 5.63 -5.64
C PHE A 105 22.94 4.70 -5.59
N GLU A 106 22.68 3.40 -5.52
CA GLU A 106 23.71 2.37 -5.47
C GLU A 106 23.59 1.39 -6.65
N ASP A 107 24.74 0.92 -7.11
CA ASP A 107 24.81 -0.10 -8.15
C ASP A 107 24.67 -1.50 -7.54
N VAL A 108 23.45 -1.85 -7.16
CA VAL A 108 23.12 -3.14 -6.56
C VAL A 108 22.21 -3.97 -7.44
N THR A 109 22.47 -5.27 -7.52
CA THR A 109 21.58 -6.21 -8.19
C THR A 109 20.49 -6.68 -7.24
N TRP A 110 19.24 -6.68 -7.70
CA TRP A 110 18.08 -7.13 -6.92
C TRP A 110 17.05 -7.83 -7.80
N SER A 111 16.22 -8.67 -7.20
CA SER A 111 15.06 -9.31 -7.83
C SER A 111 13.90 -9.35 -6.84
N GLY A 112 12.74 -8.93 -7.28
CA GLY A 112 11.47 -8.96 -6.54
C GLY A 112 11.37 -7.98 -5.37
N ILE A 113 12.45 -7.80 -4.63
CA ILE A 113 12.47 -7.01 -3.40
C ILE A 113 13.86 -6.37 -3.17
N TYR A 114 13.88 -5.19 -2.58
CA TYR A 114 15.08 -4.54 -2.07
C TYR A 114 14.75 -3.64 -0.86
N GLN A 115 15.76 -3.30 -0.08
CA GLN A 115 15.64 -2.50 1.14
C GLN A 115 15.94 -1.02 0.88
N LEU A 116 15.19 -0.13 1.53
CA LEU A 116 15.50 1.31 1.62
C LEU A 116 16.36 1.54 2.87
N ARG A 117 17.69 1.40 2.73
CA ARG A 117 18.61 1.47 3.85
C ARG A 117 18.85 2.91 4.35
N PRO A 118 19.04 3.14 5.65
CA PRO A 118 19.26 2.13 6.71
C PRO A 118 17.99 1.56 7.34
N PHE A 119 16.79 1.99 6.90
CA PHE A 119 15.54 1.59 7.50
C PHE A 119 15.15 0.15 7.11
N ASP A 120 14.37 -0.51 7.98
CA ASP A 120 13.79 -1.82 7.68
C ASP A 120 12.49 -1.64 6.88
N ILE A 121 12.63 -0.99 5.69
CA ILE A 121 11.59 -0.78 4.70
C ILE A 121 11.97 -1.56 3.45
N TRP A 122 11.06 -2.39 2.95
CA TRP A 122 11.28 -3.26 1.81
C TRP A 122 10.29 -2.93 0.69
N ASP A 123 10.79 -2.50 -0.45
CA ASP A 123 9.98 -2.41 -1.67
C ASP A 123 9.83 -3.79 -2.29
N GLY A 124 8.66 -4.38 -2.14
CA GLY A 124 8.25 -5.66 -2.72
C GLY A 124 7.25 -5.52 -3.87
N ALA A 125 7.21 -4.35 -4.54
CA ALA A 125 6.23 -4.03 -5.57
C ALA A 125 6.14 -5.02 -6.75
N VAL A 126 7.17 -5.85 -6.94
CA VAL A 126 7.22 -6.86 -8.03
C VAL A 126 7.36 -8.29 -7.51
N ARG A 127 7.09 -8.50 -6.21
CA ARG A 127 7.05 -9.82 -5.56
C ARG A 127 5.63 -10.14 -5.11
N TRP A 128 5.13 -11.31 -5.49
CA TRP A 128 3.88 -11.86 -5.00
C TRP A 128 3.98 -13.38 -4.86
N THR A 129 4.28 -13.86 -3.68
CA THR A 129 4.39 -15.29 -3.37
C THR A 129 4.06 -15.54 -1.91
N GLN A 130 3.50 -16.70 -1.59
CA GLN A 130 3.16 -17.06 -0.21
C GLN A 130 4.39 -17.02 0.69
N GLY A 131 4.24 -16.45 1.88
CA GLY A 131 5.33 -16.29 2.85
C GLY A 131 6.36 -15.23 2.48
N MET A 132 6.01 -14.28 1.61
CA MET A 132 6.96 -13.28 1.07
C MET A 132 7.36 -12.18 2.07
N TYR A 133 6.65 -12.02 3.18
CA TYR A 133 6.97 -10.99 4.16
C TYR A 133 8.41 -11.10 4.65
N LYS A 134 9.16 -10.00 4.65
CA LYS A 134 10.57 -9.98 5.02
C LYS A 134 10.77 -9.61 6.48
N SER A 135 10.59 -8.34 6.80
CA SER A 135 10.69 -7.76 8.14
C SER A 135 10.19 -6.31 8.09
N GLY A 136 10.15 -5.62 9.22
CA GLY A 136 9.82 -4.21 9.33
C GLY A 136 8.55 -3.82 8.57
N PHE A 137 8.71 -3.01 7.55
CA PHE A 137 7.64 -2.61 6.63
C PHE A 137 7.91 -3.13 5.23
N HIS A 138 7.14 -4.11 4.80
CA HIS A 138 7.23 -4.68 3.46
C HIS A 138 6.06 -4.17 2.61
N ILE A 139 6.35 -3.42 1.55
CA ILE A 139 5.36 -2.73 0.76
C ILE A 139 5.06 -3.48 -0.53
N VAL A 140 3.77 -3.69 -0.80
CA VAL A 140 3.27 -4.41 -1.98
C VAL A 140 2.52 -3.46 -2.90
N SER A 141 2.54 -3.74 -4.19
CA SER A 141 1.83 -2.96 -5.21
C SER A 141 0.75 -3.79 -5.89
N PHE A 142 -0.42 -3.17 -6.11
CA PHE A 142 -1.56 -3.72 -6.84
C PHE A 142 -1.85 -2.94 -8.15
N GLN A 143 -0.86 -2.22 -8.67
CA GLN A 143 -0.96 -1.50 -9.94
C GLN A 143 -1.23 -2.49 -11.10
N LEU A 144 -1.81 -2.01 -12.21
CA LEU A 144 -2.25 -2.82 -13.36
C LEU A 144 -1.24 -3.85 -13.89
N LYS A 145 0.06 -3.59 -13.78
CA LYS A 145 1.13 -4.50 -14.26
C LYS A 145 1.60 -5.51 -13.21
N LYS A 146 0.97 -5.56 -12.03
CA LYS A 146 1.38 -6.44 -10.92
C LYS A 146 0.64 -7.78 -10.97
N ARG A 147 1.07 -8.73 -10.13
CA ARG A 147 0.44 -10.08 -10.07
C ARG A 147 -1.00 -10.03 -9.61
N ILE A 148 -1.35 -9.08 -8.75
CA ILE A 148 -2.74 -8.77 -8.37
C ILE A 148 -3.07 -7.41 -8.98
N PRO A 149 -3.57 -7.36 -10.23
CA PRO A 149 -3.75 -6.13 -10.99
C PRO A 149 -5.09 -5.45 -10.67
N ILE A 150 -5.23 -4.91 -9.46
CA ILE A 150 -6.45 -4.18 -9.06
C ILE A 150 -6.67 -2.96 -9.96
N GLY A 151 -5.59 -2.28 -10.35
CA GLY A 151 -5.60 -1.03 -11.10
C GLY A 151 -4.74 0.01 -10.37
N ARG A 152 -5.15 0.39 -9.19
CA ARG A 152 -4.41 1.19 -8.22
C ARG A 152 -4.49 0.50 -6.86
N GLY A 153 -3.50 0.68 -6.00
CA GLY A 153 -3.48 0.09 -4.67
C GLY A 153 -2.10 -0.34 -4.21
N GLY A 154 -1.96 -0.51 -2.92
CA GLY A 154 -0.79 -1.05 -2.25
C GLY A 154 -1.16 -1.62 -0.89
N MET A 155 -0.18 -2.23 -0.22
CA MET A 155 -0.33 -2.75 1.13
C MET A 155 0.97 -2.57 1.89
N ILE A 156 0.91 -2.04 3.10
CA ILE A 156 2.01 -2.07 4.07
C ILE A 156 1.84 -3.32 4.91
N LEU A 157 2.81 -4.21 4.89
CA LEU A 157 2.86 -5.42 5.71
C LEU A 157 3.81 -5.20 6.89
N THR A 158 3.38 -5.57 8.10
CA THR A 158 4.21 -5.43 9.30
C THR A 158 3.80 -6.40 10.40
N ASN A 159 4.72 -6.64 11.35
CA ASN A 159 4.45 -7.36 12.60
C ASN A 159 4.32 -6.41 13.81
N ASP A 160 4.58 -5.13 13.61
CA ASP A 160 4.50 -4.09 14.64
C ASP A 160 3.08 -3.54 14.74
N LYS A 161 2.41 -3.83 15.88
CA LYS A 161 1.04 -3.36 16.12
C LYS A 161 0.97 -1.83 16.24
N LYS A 162 1.95 -1.21 16.91
CA LYS A 162 1.97 0.25 17.11
C LYS A 162 2.07 0.97 15.78
N ALA A 163 2.95 0.48 14.90
CA ALA A 163 3.07 1.01 13.55
C ALA A 163 1.79 0.78 12.74
N ALA A 164 1.19 -0.41 12.81
CA ALA A 164 -0.05 -0.72 12.10
C ALA A 164 -1.20 0.21 12.51
N ASP A 165 -1.37 0.47 13.81
CA ASP A 165 -2.40 1.37 14.33
C ASP A 165 -2.15 2.83 13.86
N TRP A 166 -0.89 3.28 13.87
CA TRP A 166 -0.51 4.59 13.35
C TRP A 166 -0.76 4.70 11.85
N PHE A 167 -0.38 3.71 11.04
CA PHE A 167 -0.64 3.73 9.60
C PHE A 167 -2.13 3.81 9.29
N ARG A 168 -3.00 3.11 10.03
CA ARG A 168 -4.46 3.20 9.83
C ARG A 168 -4.99 4.60 10.02
N LYS A 169 -4.55 5.30 11.08
CA LYS A 169 -4.91 6.70 11.29
C LYS A 169 -4.34 7.57 10.17
N MET A 170 -3.07 7.41 9.84
CA MET A 170 -2.39 8.24 8.83
C MET A 170 -2.94 8.08 7.41
N THR A 171 -3.43 6.90 7.03
CA THR A 171 -4.06 6.68 5.73
C THR A 171 -5.46 7.28 5.62
N TYR A 172 -6.05 7.67 6.73
CA TYR A 172 -7.43 8.18 6.81
C TYR A 172 -7.49 9.54 7.49
N ASP A 173 -6.70 10.49 7.00
CA ASP A 173 -6.66 11.90 7.45
C ASP A 173 -6.25 12.09 8.92
N GLY A 174 -5.59 11.12 9.54
CA GLY A 174 -5.21 11.15 10.96
C GLY A 174 -6.33 10.73 11.92
N ARG A 175 -7.47 10.31 11.40
CA ARG A 175 -8.69 10.00 12.16
C ARG A 175 -8.64 8.67 12.88
N ASP A 176 -9.40 8.58 13.96
CA ASP A 176 -9.79 7.33 14.60
C ASP A 176 -11.19 6.90 14.13
N LEU A 177 -11.24 5.93 13.20
CA LEU A 177 -12.50 5.46 12.61
C LEU A 177 -13.39 4.66 13.59
N THR A 178 -12.95 4.43 14.83
CA THR A 178 -13.74 3.75 15.87
C THR A 178 -14.67 4.71 16.62
N ILE A 179 -14.46 6.03 16.45
CA ILE A 179 -15.29 7.06 17.06
C ILE A 179 -15.97 7.92 15.97
N SER A 180 -17.01 8.64 16.36
CA SER A 180 -17.73 9.50 15.42
C SER A 180 -16.86 10.66 14.95
N TYR A 181 -17.12 11.17 13.72
CA TYR A 181 -16.39 12.34 13.20
C TYR A 181 -16.47 13.56 14.11
N MET A 182 -17.62 13.74 14.78
CA MET A 182 -17.87 14.89 15.64
C MET A 182 -17.11 14.84 16.97
N ASP A 183 -16.72 13.64 17.40
CA ASP A 183 -16.04 13.38 18.67
C ASP A 183 -14.53 13.12 18.47
N ASP A 184 -14.06 13.08 17.22
CA ASP A 184 -12.66 12.80 16.89
C ASP A 184 -11.81 14.08 16.99
N ASP A 185 -10.80 14.04 17.85
CA ASP A 185 -9.89 15.17 18.11
C ASP A 185 -8.72 15.27 17.10
N PHE A 186 -8.70 14.40 16.10
CA PHE A 186 -7.68 14.37 15.04
C PHE A 186 -6.23 14.41 15.58
N GLU A 187 -5.83 13.34 16.24
CA GLU A 187 -4.50 13.21 16.89
C GLU A 187 -3.32 13.50 15.93
N TYR A 188 -3.50 13.25 14.63
CA TYR A 188 -2.48 13.41 13.61
C TYR A 188 -2.95 14.23 12.42
N CYS A 189 -2.05 14.97 11.81
CA CYS A 189 -2.23 15.50 10.45
C CYS A 189 -1.91 14.39 9.46
N GLY A 190 -2.92 13.60 9.10
CA GLY A 190 -2.79 12.45 8.24
C GLY A 190 -2.92 12.74 6.75
N TYR A 191 -3.19 11.70 5.96
CA TYR A 191 -3.27 11.74 4.50
C TYR A 191 -4.50 10.99 4.02
N HIS A 192 -5.04 11.39 2.88
CA HIS A 192 -6.19 10.74 2.23
C HIS A 192 -5.72 9.62 1.30
N TYR A 193 -5.12 8.56 1.88
CA TYR A 193 -4.42 7.49 1.17
C TYR A 193 -5.08 6.11 1.33
N TYR A 194 -6.32 6.04 1.76
CA TYR A 194 -7.04 4.79 1.94
C TYR A 194 -7.42 4.12 0.61
N MET A 195 -7.54 2.81 0.64
CA MET A 195 -8.06 2.01 -0.47
C MET A 195 -9.59 1.99 -0.43
N THR A 196 -10.24 2.03 -1.61
CA THR A 196 -11.69 1.93 -1.70
C THR A 196 -12.17 0.49 -1.44
N PRO A 197 -13.40 0.29 -0.91
CA PRO A 197 -13.98 -1.02 -0.73
C PRO A 197 -14.03 -1.86 -2.01
N GLU A 198 -14.33 -1.25 -3.15
CA GLU A 198 -14.42 -1.91 -4.46
C GLU A 198 -13.04 -2.39 -4.93
N ASP A 199 -11.98 -1.60 -4.71
CA ASP A 199 -10.62 -2.01 -5.04
C ASP A 199 -10.17 -3.17 -4.14
N ALA A 200 -10.49 -3.13 -2.86
CA ALA A 200 -10.25 -4.24 -1.94
C ALA A 200 -11.02 -5.50 -2.35
N ALA A 201 -12.30 -5.37 -2.73
CA ALA A 201 -13.12 -6.45 -3.22
C ALA A 201 -12.51 -7.11 -4.47
N ARG A 202 -12.09 -6.30 -5.44
CA ARG A 202 -11.38 -6.78 -6.63
C ARG A 202 -10.10 -7.52 -6.26
N GLY A 203 -9.34 -6.99 -5.29
CA GLY A 203 -8.14 -7.64 -4.77
C GLY A 203 -8.41 -9.03 -4.19
N ILE A 204 -9.48 -9.19 -3.40
CA ILE A 204 -9.89 -10.46 -2.84
C ILE A 204 -10.21 -11.46 -3.95
N LEU A 205 -11.03 -11.07 -4.94
CA LEU A 205 -11.41 -11.91 -6.07
C LEU A 205 -10.20 -12.35 -6.90
N LEU A 206 -9.28 -11.43 -7.17
CA LEU A 206 -8.06 -11.72 -7.92
C LEU A 206 -7.12 -12.67 -7.17
N MET A 207 -7.02 -12.56 -5.84
CA MET A 207 -6.20 -13.47 -5.04
C MET A 207 -6.65 -14.93 -5.16
N ASP A 208 -7.91 -15.18 -5.40
CA ASP A 208 -8.45 -16.55 -5.57
C ASP A 208 -8.10 -17.15 -6.94
N GLN A 209 -7.64 -16.33 -7.90
CA GLN A 209 -7.24 -16.74 -9.24
C GLN A 209 -5.73 -16.89 -9.42
N VAL A 210 -4.92 -16.29 -8.54
CA VAL A 210 -3.47 -16.27 -8.68
C VAL A 210 -2.83 -17.39 -7.87
N PRO A 211 -1.86 -18.17 -8.44
CA PRO A 211 -1.16 -19.20 -7.69
C PRO A 211 -0.46 -18.67 -6.44
N ASN A 212 -0.34 -19.51 -5.41
CA ASN A 212 0.35 -19.15 -4.17
C ASN A 212 1.86 -18.95 -4.35
N LYS A 213 2.47 -19.67 -5.31
CA LYS A 213 3.90 -19.55 -5.63
C LYS A 213 4.09 -18.90 -6.99
N ASN A 214 4.81 -17.79 -7.02
CA ASN A 214 5.06 -17.03 -8.24
C ASN A 214 6.54 -16.60 -8.27
N LEU A 215 7.11 -16.55 -9.49
CA LEU A 215 8.39 -15.90 -9.73
C LEU A 215 8.23 -14.38 -9.60
N ASP A 216 9.30 -13.70 -9.20
CA ASP A 216 9.36 -12.25 -9.18
C ASP A 216 9.08 -11.70 -10.59
N SER A 217 8.27 -10.65 -10.69
CA SER A 217 7.86 -10.05 -11.97
C SER A 217 8.74 -8.87 -12.40
N GLY A 218 9.85 -8.61 -11.69
CA GLY A 218 10.78 -7.54 -12.02
C GLY A 218 12.08 -7.61 -11.22
N ASN A 219 13.10 -6.96 -11.76
CA ASN A 219 14.44 -6.85 -11.19
C ASN A 219 15.11 -5.56 -11.68
N ASN A 220 16.38 -5.33 -11.31
CA ASN A 220 17.14 -4.15 -11.73
C ASN A 220 17.20 -3.93 -13.25
N ARG A 221 17.08 -4.96 -14.10
CA ARG A 221 17.12 -4.84 -15.58
C ARG A 221 15.82 -4.28 -16.19
N THR A 222 14.76 -4.16 -15.40
CA THR A 222 13.45 -3.65 -15.87
C THR A 222 13.30 -2.14 -15.76
N TYR A 223 14.31 -1.45 -15.23
CA TYR A 223 14.25 -0.01 -14.97
C TYR A 223 15.45 0.73 -15.57
N SER A 224 15.25 2.01 -15.87
CA SER A 224 16.34 2.90 -16.28
C SER A 224 17.19 3.34 -15.09
N ASP A 225 18.42 3.74 -15.35
CA ASP A 225 19.31 4.33 -14.35
C ASP A 225 18.76 5.70 -13.90
N LEU A 226 18.33 5.77 -12.64
CA LEU A 226 17.77 6.99 -12.06
C LEU A 226 18.86 7.96 -11.59
N SER A 227 20.07 7.47 -11.31
CA SER A 227 21.20 8.33 -10.92
C SER A 227 21.61 9.35 -12.01
N THR A 228 21.22 9.09 -13.25
CA THR A 228 21.49 10.00 -14.39
C THR A 228 20.37 11.01 -14.65
N LYS A 229 19.26 10.94 -13.90
CA LYS A 229 18.11 11.81 -14.14
C LYS A 229 18.29 13.16 -13.44
N ARG A 230 18.12 14.25 -14.19
CA ARG A 230 18.33 15.63 -13.72
C ARG A 230 17.61 15.92 -12.40
N ILE A 231 16.36 15.52 -12.26
CA ILE A 231 15.53 15.77 -11.06
C ILE A 231 16.11 15.22 -9.74
N PHE A 232 17.05 14.29 -9.80
CA PHE A 232 17.69 13.71 -8.62
C PHE A 232 19.13 14.20 -8.40
N ASN A 233 19.62 15.13 -9.25
CA ASN A 233 20.98 15.68 -9.22
C ASN A 233 20.98 17.21 -8.98
N GLU A 234 19.82 17.80 -8.76
CA GLU A 234 19.62 19.19 -8.31
C GLU A 234 19.42 19.22 -6.79
#